data_7f35b7fce1f08719d30cf88e087ef92f
#
_entry.id   7f35b7fce1f08719d30cf88e087ef92f
#
_cell.length_a   1.000
_cell.length_b   1.000
_cell.length_c   1.000
_cell.angle_alpha   90.00
_cell.angle_beta   90.00
_cell.angle_gamma   90.00
#
_symmetry.space_group_name_H-M   'P 1'
#
loop_
_entity.id
_entity.type
_entity.pdbx_description
1 polymer ?
#
loop_
_entity_poly.entity_id
_entity_poly.type
_entity_poly.pdbx_seq_one_letter_code
_entity_poly.pdbx_strand_id
1 'polypeptide(L)'
;MGALIRDSAPGSRTGACFFDQFPRFYRTSSTAPEAARLNLRYEAIVGQNRDIFAGASVLDLASHDGRWSLAALAAGARSVTGIEARPDLVSGAAKSLSKYGYGPDRARFLTGDVHQVLHAQNFDVDVVLCLGFLYHTLRYNELLTGIRRTNARYLIVDTFSPYMMGPVPNVNVITEYGDQEGAAAADAYTHGPAVLVGRPNLAAIRTMLGAYGYRIERLSDWAGLLRDNPRTENCDDYANERRVTVRCVNAKTAPLSPSRSGP
;
A
#
# COMPACT_ATOMS: atom_id res chain seq x y z
N MET A 1 4.85 -4.51 -26.76
CA MET A 1 3.63 -3.85 -26.24
C MET A 1 2.75 -4.94 -25.62
N GLY A 2 3.00 -5.28 -24.34
CA GLY A 2 2.27 -6.34 -23.65
C GLY A 2 0.93 -5.81 -23.17
N ALA A 3 -0.16 -6.43 -23.56
CA ALA A 3 -1.49 -6.12 -23.11
C ALA A 3 -1.59 -6.36 -21.59
N LEU A 4 -2.02 -5.34 -20.84
CA LEU A 4 -2.39 -5.49 -19.44
C LEU A 4 -3.66 -6.35 -19.38
N ILE A 5 -3.59 -7.49 -18.73
CA ILE A 5 -4.76 -8.33 -18.45
C ILE A 5 -5.65 -7.57 -17.48
N ARG A 6 -6.82 -7.18 -17.93
CA ARG A 6 -7.92 -6.72 -17.07
C ARG A 6 -8.74 -7.96 -16.70
N ASP A 7 -8.51 -8.49 -15.51
CA ASP A 7 -9.34 -9.58 -15.00
C ASP A 7 -10.67 -9.00 -14.53
N SER A 8 -11.75 -9.50 -15.11
CA SER A 8 -13.10 -9.27 -14.65
C SER A 8 -13.34 -10.02 -13.33
N ALA A 9 -13.82 -9.32 -12.31
CA ALA A 9 -14.12 -9.85 -11.01
C ALA A 9 -15.28 -10.86 -11.06
N PRO A 10 -15.26 -11.95 -10.29
CA PRO A 10 -16.41 -12.82 -10.11
C PRO A 10 -17.46 -12.16 -9.22
N GLY A 11 -18.68 -12.29 -9.64
CA GLY A 11 -19.98 -11.81 -9.18
C GLY A 11 -20.18 -11.38 -7.73
N SER A 12 -21.08 -10.42 -7.58
CA SER A 12 -21.73 -9.88 -6.39
C SER A 12 -21.82 -10.86 -5.23
N ARG A 13 -21.03 -10.64 -4.18
CA ARG A 13 -21.18 -11.31 -2.88
C ARG A 13 -21.91 -10.37 -1.92
N THR A 14 -23.16 -10.66 -1.61
CA THR A 14 -23.90 -10.20 -0.42
C THR A 14 -23.33 -10.92 0.82
N GLY A 15 -22.05 -10.73 1.12
CA GLY A 15 -21.40 -11.23 2.33
C GLY A 15 -20.97 -10.05 3.19
N ALA A 16 -20.93 -10.24 4.52
CA ALA A 16 -20.41 -9.23 5.45
C ALA A 16 -19.07 -8.69 4.95
N CYS A 17 -18.94 -7.37 4.88
CA CYS A 17 -17.70 -6.72 4.48
C CYS A 17 -16.59 -7.03 5.48
N PHE A 18 -15.35 -7.11 5.02
CA PHE A 18 -14.23 -7.55 5.85
C PHE A 18 -14.11 -6.76 7.17
N PHE A 19 -14.11 -5.43 7.09
CA PHE A 19 -13.93 -4.58 8.28
C PHE A 19 -15.17 -4.50 9.19
N ASP A 20 -16.33 -5.04 8.79
CA ASP A 20 -17.49 -5.16 9.69
C ASP A 20 -17.18 -6.07 10.89
N GLN A 21 -16.27 -7.03 10.71
CA GLN A 21 -15.75 -7.87 11.79
C GLN A 21 -14.77 -7.13 12.70
N PHE A 22 -14.27 -5.97 12.26
CA PHE A 22 -13.23 -5.18 12.92
C PHE A 22 -13.64 -3.70 13.02
N PRO A 23 -14.79 -3.37 13.65
CA PRO A 23 -15.42 -2.03 13.58
C PRO A 23 -14.59 -0.91 14.23
N ARG A 24 -13.55 -1.26 15.01
CA ARG A 24 -12.62 -0.27 15.55
C ARG A 24 -11.98 0.57 14.46
N PHE A 25 -11.63 -0.03 13.32
CA PHE A 25 -10.93 0.65 12.23
C PHE A 25 -11.78 1.67 11.48
N TYR A 26 -13.09 1.65 11.65
CA TYR A 26 -13.97 2.73 11.17
C TYR A 26 -13.84 4.03 11.99
N ARG A 27 -13.28 3.95 13.20
CA ARG A 27 -13.18 5.06 14.15
C ARG A 27 -11.76 5.59 14.33
N THR A 28 -10.76 4.87 13.88
CA THR A 28 -9.34 5.21 14.14
C THR A 28 -8.68 5.95 12.98
N SER A 29 -9.43 6.32 11.96
CA SER A 29 -8.89 7.07 10.82
C SER A 29 -9.87 8.12 10.33
N SER A 30 -9.44 9.36 10.34
CA SER A 30 -10.14 10.48 9.70
C SER A 30 -10.20 10.32 8.18
N THR A 31 -9.25 9.58 7.58
CA THR A 31 -9.17 9.39 6.12
C THR A 31 -10.01 8.22 5.61
N ALA A 32 -10.61 7.41 6.49
CA ALA A 32 -11.46 6.29 6.13
C ALA A 32 -12.68 6.14 7.06
N PRO A 33 -13.42 7.23 7.38
CA PRO A 33 -14.63 7.13 8.21
C PRO A 33 -15.73 6.32 7.50
N GLU A 34 -15.65 6.20 6.17
CA GLU A 34 -16.61 5.51 5.33
C GLU A 34 -16.35 4.01 5.31
N ALA A 35 -17.21 3.24 5.95
CA ALA A 35 -17.13 1.79 6.02
C ALA A 35 -17.08 1.16 4.62
N ALA A 36 -17.93 1.63 3.70
CA ALA A 36 -17.99 1.12 2.34
C ALA A 36 -16.67 1.35 1.58
N ARG A 37 -16.09 2.57 1.67
CA ARG A 37 -14.80 2.89 1.07
C ARG A 37 -13.69 2.00 1.64
N LEU A 38 -13.62 1.81 2.95
CA LEU A 38 -12.57 1.00 3.58
C LEU A 38 -12.66 -0.47 3.12
N ASN A 39 -13.86 -1.02 3.03
CA ASN A 39 -14.08 -2.38 2.56
C ASN A 39 -13.77 -2.55 1.06
N LEU A 40 -14.09 -1.55 0.24
CA LEU A 40 -13.74 -1.58 -1.17
C LEU A 40 -12.22 -1.51 -1.39
N ARG A 41 -11.53 -0.70 -0.57
CA ARG A 41 -10.06 -0.69 -0.53
C ARG A 41 -9.49 -2.05 -0.09
N TYR A 42 -10.11 -2.69 0.90
CA TYR A 42 -9.72 -4.05 1.27
C TYR A 42 -9.80 -5.01 0.09
N GLU A 43 -10.88 -4.96 -0.68
CA GLU A 43 -11.04 -5.83 -1.85
C GLU A 43 -9.92 -5.59 -2.88
N ALA A 44 -9.64 -4.32 -3.21
CA ALA A 44 -8.59 -3.98 -4.18
C ALA A 44 -7.18 -4.35 -3.70
N ILE A 45 -6.88 -4.18 -2.41
CA ILE A 45 -5.53 -4.31 -1.84
C ILE A 45 -5.25 -5.75 -1.39
N VAL A 46 -6.20 -6.38 -0.71
CA VAL A 46 -6.01 -7.70 -0.09
C VAL A 46 -6.88 -8.76 -0.73
N GLY A 47 -8.17 -8.50 -0.94
CA GLY A 47 -9.13 -9.48 -1.47
C GLY A 47 -8.69 -10.07 -2.80
N GLN A 48 -8.32 -9.22 -3.76
CA GLN A 48 -7.83 -9.61 -5.09
C GLN A 48 -6.38 -10.14 -5.09
N ASN A 49 -5.68 -10.07 -3.96
CA ASN A 49 -4.27 -10.44 -3.83
C ASN A 49 -4.05 -11.52 -2.75
N ARG A 50 -5.08 -12.30 -2.38
CA ARG A 50 -4.98 -13.32 -1.31
C ARG A 50 -3.89 -14.36 -1.57
N ASP A 51 -3.63 -14.65 -2.83
CA ASP A 51 -2.64 -15.62 -3.28
C ASP A 51 -1.22 -15.30 -2.78
N ILE A 52 -0.88 -14.03 -2.60
CA ILE A 52 0.47 -13.64 -2.15
C ILE A 52 0.60 -13.55 -0.62
N PHE A 53 -0.50 -13.63 0.14
CA PHE A 53 -0.44 -13.51 1.59
C PHE A 53 -0.34 -14.87 2.30
N ALA A 54 -0.78 -15.96 1.68
CA ALA A 54 -0.79 -17.28 2.30
C ALA A 54 0.62 -17.71 2.75
N GLY A 55 0.83 -17.80 4.07
CA GLY A 55 2.12 -18.15 4.70
C GLY A 55 3.21 -17.07 4.59
N ALA A 56 2.93 -15.91 4.01
CA ALA A 56 3.92 -14.85 3.78
C ALA A 56 4.30 -14.09 5.05
N SER A 57 5.55 -13.62 5.09
CA SER A 57 6.00 -12.53 5.96
C SER A 57 5.76 -11.19 5.26
N VAL A 58 5.18 -10.22 5.99
CA VAL A 58 4.75 -8.94 5.42
C VAL A 58 5.41 -7.78 6.15
N LEU A 59 5.85 -6.77 5.39
CA LEU A 59 6.30 -5.48 5.91
C LEU A 59 5.29 -4.41 5.50
N ASP A 60 4.68 -3.73 6.49
CA ASP A 60 3.67 -2.70 6.28
C ASP A 60 4.28 -1.31 6.57
N LEU A 61 4.52 -0.54 5.51
CA LEU A 61 5.18 0.77 5.59
C LEU A 61 4.15 1.86 5.91
N ALA A 62 4.45 2.70 6.89
CA ALA A 62 3.54 3.69 7.46
C ALA A 62 2.21 3.03 7.88
N SER A 63 2.34 2.01 8.74
CA SER A 63 1.27 1.06 9.07
C SER A 63 0.08 1.68 9.82
N HIS A 64 0.21 2.94 10.25
CA HIS A 64 -0.83 3.70 10.93
C HIS A 64 -1.41 2.92 12.13
N ASP A 65 -2.72 2.66 12.18
CA ASP A 65 -3.43 1.93 13.23
C ASP A 65 -3.39 0.39 13.06
N GLY A 66 -2.62 -0.13 12.10
CA GLY A 66 -2.44 -1.55 11.85
C GLY A 66 -3.56 -2.24 11.07
N ARG A 67 -4.50 -1.48 10.46
CA ARG A 67 -5.63 -2.08 9.71
C ARG A 67 -5.19 -2.97 8.56
N TRP A 68 -4.16 -2.57 7.81
CA TRP A 68 -3.65 -3.35 6.68
C TRP A 68 -2.80 -4.53 7.15
N SER A 69 -2.07 -4.34 8.25
CA SER A 69 -1.38 -5.43 8.95
C SER A 69 -2.36 -6.52 9.39
N LEU A 70 -3.52 -6.13 9.99
CA LEU A 70 -4.57 -7.09 10.35
C LEU A 70 -5.17 -7.75 9.10
N ALA A 71 -5.44 -6.98 8.06
CA ALA A 71 -6.00 -7.52 6.82
C ALA A 71 -5.08 -8.55 6.17
N ALA A 72 -3.77 -8.32 6.15
CA ALA A 72 -2.77 -9.28 5.66
C ALA A 72 -2.75 -10.57 6.51
N LEU A 73 -2.77 -10.45 7.84
CA LEU A 73 -2.83 -11.61 8.75
C LEU A 73 -4.11 -12.44 8.56
N ALA A 74 -5.25 -11.77 8.41
CA ALA A 74 -6.53 -12.44 8.15
C ALA A 74 -6.57 -13.10 6.75
N ALA A 75 -5.79 -12.58 5.79
CA ALA A 75 -5.61 -13.20 4.48
C ALA A 75 -4.63 -14.38 4.49
N GLY A 76 -4.06 -14.73 5.65
CA GLY A 76 -3.20 -15.91 5.83
C GLY A 76 -1.70 -15.60 5.95
N ALA A 77 -1.29 -14.34 6.08
CA ALA A 77 0.10 -14.01 6.36
C ALA A 77 0.58 -14.68 7.65
N ARG A 78 1.80 -15.21 7.63
CA ARG A 78 2.43 -15.82 8.80
C ARG A 78 2.73 -14.77 9.85
N SER A 79 3.28 -13.64 9.44
CA SER A 79 3.65 -12.54 10.32
C SER A 79 3.62 -11.20 9.59
N VAL A 80 3.43 -10.13 10.35
CA VAL A 80 3.52 -8.75 9.85
C VAL A 80 4.44 -7.94 10.76
N THR A 81 5.31 -7.14 10.13
CA THR A 81 6.02 -6.06 10.81
C THR A 81 5.53 -4.73 10.24
N GLY A 82 4.95 -3.87 11.09
CA GLY A 82 4.55 -2.51 10.73
C GLY A 82 5.62 -1.50 11.13
N ILE A 83 5.86 -0.49 10.29
CA ILE A 83 6.70 0.67 10.62
C ILE A 83 5.80 1.90 10.63
N GLU A 84 5.80 2.68 11.70
CA GLU A 84 5.01 3.89 11.85
C GLU A 84 5.77 4.95 12.65
N ALA A 85 5.74 6.19 12.18
CA ALA A 85 6.49 7.28 12.81
C ALA A 85 5.87 7.77 14.14
N ARG A 86 4.55 7.62 14.30
CA ARG A 86 3.79 8.13 15.44
C ARG A 86 3.67 7.06 16.54
N PRO A 87 4.27 7.25 17.73
CA PRO A 87 4.32 6.22 18.79
C PRO A 87 2.93 5.83 19.33
N ASP A 88 1.99 6.77 19.35
CA ASP A 88 0.60 6.54 19.78
C ASP A 88 -0.12 5.59 18.82
N LEU A 89 0.08 5.74 17.50
CA LEU A 89 -0.46 4.83 16.49
C LEU A 89 0.17 3.45 16.59
N VAL A 90 1.48 3.36 16.80
CA VAL A 90 2.18 2.08 17.05
C VAL A 90 1.57 1.34 18.25
N SER A 91 1.42 2.04 19.38
CA SER A 91 0.79 1.47 20.58
C SER A 91 -0.66 1.07 20.34
N GLY A 92 -1.41 1.91 19.60
CA GLY A 92 -2.79 1.64 19.21
C GLY A 92 -2.93 0.42 18.30
N ALA A 93 -2.05 0.28 17.31
CA ALA A 93 -2.00 -0.85 16.40
C ALA A 93 -1.73 -2.17 17.15
N ALA A 94 -0.68 -2.21 17.98
CA ALA A 94 -0.34 -3.38 18.76
C ALA A 94 -1.50 -3.85 19.66
N LYS A 95 -2.14 -2.91 20.38
CA LYS A 95 -3.31 -3.21 21.23
C LYS A 95 -4.50 -3.71 20.42
N SER A 96 -4.73 -3.13 19.23
CA SER A 96 -5.85 -3.50 18.36
C SER A 96 -5.68 -4.91 17.83
N LEU A 97 -4.49 -5.25 17.31
CA LEU A 97 -4.21 -6.57 16.76
C LEU A 97 -4.24 -7.64 17.85
N SER A 98 -3.67 -7.37 19.03
CA SER A 98 -3.74 -8.28 20.16
C SER A 98 -5.19 -8.59 20.58
N LYS A 99 -6.06 -7.56 20.59
CA LYS A 99 -7.51 -7.74 20.88
C LYS A 99 -8.20 -8.63 19.85
N TYR A 100 -7.75 -8.63 18.60
CA TYR A 100 -8.26 -9.48 17.55
C TYR A 100 -7.51 -10.83 17.41
N GLY A 101 -6.72 -11.20 18.44
CA GLY A 101 -6.07 -12.52 18.52
C GLY A 101 -4.71 -12.62 17.82
N TYR A 102 -4.13 -11.48 17.40
CA TYR A 102 -2.80 -11.44 16.81
C TYR A 102 -1.80 -10.84 17.80
N GLY A 103 -1.07 -11.71 18.50
CA GLY A 103 -0.05 -11.31 19.47
C GLY A 103 1.27 -10.85 18.84
N PRO A 104 2.25 -10.45 19.67
CA PRO A 104 3.54 -9.90 19.22
C PRO A 104 4.42 -10.89 18.44
N ASP A 105 4.13 -12.17 18.55
CA ASP A 105 4.72 -13.26 17.75
C ASP A 105 4.32 -13.19 16.26
N ARG A 106 3.13 -12.67 15.98
CA ARG A 106 2.60 -12.54 14.63
C ARG A 106 2.51 -11.11 14.12
N ALA A 107 2.35 -10.12 15.00
CA ALA A 107 2.19 -8.71 14.67
C ALA A 107 3.16 -7.86 15.50
N ARG A 108 4.20 -7.35 14.87
CA ARG A 108 5.19 -6.47 15.49
C ARG A 108 5.11 -5.08 14.88
N PHE A 109 5.20 -4.04 15.71
CA PHE A 109 5.22 -2.65 15.26
C PHE A 109 6.48 -1.93 15.75
N LEU A 110 7.11 -1.19 14.85
CA LEU A 110 8.31 -0.40 15.08
C LEU A 110 7.97 1.08 14.97
N THR A 111 8.39 1.86 15.96
CA THR A 111 8.30 3.32 15.89
C THR A 111 9.52 3.87 15.17
N GLY A 112 9.29 4.67 14.13
CA GLY A 112 10.37 5.36 13.43
C GLY A 112 9.99 5.84 12.03
N ASP A 113 10.84 6.70 11.48
CA ASP A 113 10.76 7.10 10.07
C ASP A 113 11.01 5.88 9.16
N VAL A 114 10.11 5.67 8.19
CA VAL A 114 10.16 4.51 7.28
C VAL A 114 11.52 4.40 6.59
N HIS A 115 12.08 5.53 6.11
CA HIS A 115 13.35 5.53 5.39
C HIS A 115 14.49 5.12 6.31
N GLN A 116 14.56 5.71 7.52
CA GLN A 116 15.61 5.41 8.49
C GLN A 116 15.53 3.94 8.94
N VAL A 117 14.34 3.43 9.27
CA VAL A 117 14.16 2.05 9.71
C VAL A 117 14.54 1.05 8.61
N LEU A 118 14.12 1.31 7.36
CA LEU A 118 14.49 0.47 6.21
C LEU A 118 16.00 0.46 5.94
N HIS A 119 16.71 1.53 6.27
CA HIS A 119 18.18 1.59 6.10
C HIS A 119 18.94 1.00 7.28
N ALA A 120 18.42 1.17 8.51
CA ALA A 120 19.07 0.70 9.72
C ALA A 120 18.88 -0.80 10.00
N GLN A 121 17.79 -1.38 9.52
CA GLN A 121 17.45 -2.78 9.76
C GLN A 121 17.39 -3.59 8.46
N ASN A 122 17.77 -4.85 8.53
CA ASN A 122 17.58 -5.80 7.44
C ASN A 122 16.25 -6.51 7.64
N PHE A 123 15.41 -6.41 6.64
CA PHE A 123 14.17 -7.16 6.54
C PHE A 123 14.32 -8.18 5.41
N ASP A 124 13.89 -9.41 5.66
CA ASP A 124 13.73 -10.45 4.65
C ASP A 124 12.28 -10.89 4.69
N VAL A 125 11.49 -10.38 3.74
CA VAL A 125 10.03 -10.54 3.73
C VAL A 125 9.52 -10.91 2.34
N ASP A 126 8.36 -11.56 2.30
CA ASP A 126 7.75 -12.00 1.04
C ASP A 126 6.97 -10.88 0.35
N VAL A 127 6.32 -10.00 1.14
CA VAL A 127 5.45 -8.93 0.67
C VAL A 127 5.74 -7.62 1.38
N VAL A 128 5.82 -6.54 0.63
CA VAL A 128 5.84 -5.16 1.17
C VAL A 128 4.52 -4.47 0.82
N LEU A 129 3.91 -3.81 1.80
CA LEU A 129 2.77 -2.93 1.64
C LEU A 129 3.24 -1.47 1.75
N CYS A 130 3.00 -0.68 0.71
CA CYS A 130 3.24 0.77 0.66
C CYS A 130 1.90 1.46 0.36
N LEU A 131 1.06 1.57 1.38
CA LEU A 131 -0.34 1.94 1.25
C LEU A 131 -0.59 3.33 1.82
N GLY A 132 -0.79 4.30 0.93
CA GLY A 132 -1.01 5.68 1.34
C GLY A 132 0.26 6.42 1.76
N PHE A 133 1.44 5.90 1.46
CA PHE A 133 2.71 6.49 1.88
C PHE A 133 3.52 7.12 0.73
N LEU A 134 3.51 6.53 -0.46
CA LEU A 134 4.36 6.97 -1.57
C LEU A 134 4.17 8.45 -1.93
N TYR A 135 2.97 9.00 -1.76
CA TYR A 135 2.69 10.41 -2.04
C TYR A 135 2.99 11.36 -0.86
N HIS A 136 3.45 10.83 0.28
CA HIS A 136 3.90 11.61 1.44
C HIS A 136 5.42 11.75 1.53
N THR A 137 6.15 11.51 0.45
CA THR A 137 7.60 11.66 0.40
C THR A 137 8.08 12.12 -0.97
N LEU A 138 9.23 12.79 -1.04
CA LEU A 138 10.04 12.98 -2.24
C LEU A 138 11.27 12.06 -2.26
N ARG A 139 11.54 11.33 -1.18
CA ARG A 139 12.72 10.48 -0.99
C ARG A 139 12.53 9.10 -1.67
N TYR A 140 12.07 9.10 -2.93
CA TYR A 140 11.74 7.87 -3.66
C TYR A 140 12.92 6.93 -3.82
N ASN A 141 14.11 7.46 -4.12
CA ASN A 141 15.31 6.63 -4.29
C ASN A 141 15.66 5.89 -3.00
N GLU A 142 15.57 6.57 -1.88
CA GLU A 142 15.84 6.02 -0.57
C GLU A 142 14.79 4.96 -0.20
N LEU A 143 13.50 5.29 -0.35
CA LEU A 143 12.40 4.38 -0.11
C LEU A 143 12.53 3.09 -0.95
N LEU A 144 12.70 3.23 -2.26
CA LEU A 144 12.75 2.09 -3.18
C LEU A 144 14.05 1.26 -3.02
N THR A 145 15.17 1.90 -2.64
CA THR A 145 16.38 1.19 -2.24
C THR A 145 16.12 0.35 -0.99
N GLY A 146 15.47 0.92 0.03
CA GLY A 146 15.10 0.20 1.24
C GLY A 146 14.16 -0.96 0.95
N ILE A 147 13.12 -0.75 0.16
CA ILE A 147 12.19 -1.82 -0.27
C ILE A 147 12.96 -2.92 -1.03
N ARG A 148 13.83 -2.57 -1.97
CA ARG A 148 14.62 -3.56 -2.72
C ARG A 148 15.49 -4.43 -1.81
N ARG A 149 16.06 -3.86 -0.76
CA ARG A 149 16.91 -4.60 0.21
C ARG A 149 16.13 -5.64 1.01
N THR A 150 14.80 -5.54 1.10
CA THR A 150 13.96 -6.54 1.76
C THR A 150 13.86 -7.85 0.99
N ASN A 151 14.35 -7.92 -0.24
CA ASN A 151 14.20 -9.05 -1.17
C ASN A 151 12.75 -9.46 -1.46
N ALA A 152 11.77 -8.67 -1.05
CA ALA A 152 10.36 -8.99 -1.20
C ALA A 152 10.02 -9.37 -2.65
N ARG A 153 9.32 -10.48 -2.77
CA ARG A 153 8.83 -10.95 -4.08
C ARG A 153 7.71 -10.04 -4.59
N TYR A 154 6.85 -9.57 -3.71
CA TYR A 154 5.72 -8.72 -4.07
C TYR A 154 5.76 -7.39 -3.33
N LEU A 155 5.29 -6.36 -4.03
CA LEU A 155 5.06 -5.03 -3.48
C LEU A 155 3.67 -4.58 -3.90
N ILE A 156 2.83 -4.20 -2.94
CA ILE A 156 1.55 -3.53 -3.22
C ILE A 156 1.72 -2.05 -2.92
N VAL A 157 1.41 -1.21 -3.90
CA VAL A 157 1.38 0.24 -3.75
C VAL A 157 -0.05 0.73 -3.96
N ASP A 158 -0.57 1.48 -2.98
CA ASP A 158 -1.80 2.27 -3.12
C ASP A 158 -1.43 3.74 -2.90
N THR A 159 -1.54 4.57 -3.93
CA THR A 159 -1.01 5.93 -3.90
C THR A 159 -1.88 6.92 -4.65
N PHE A 160 -1.89 8.15 -4.17
CA PHE A 160 -2.49 9.25 -4.87
C PHE A 160 -1.65 9.61 -6.11
N SER A 161 -2.32 9.82 -7.24
CA SER A 161 -1.70 10.08 -8.55
C SER A 161 -2.56 11.05 -9.36
N PRO A 162 -2.55 12.36 -9.04
CA PRO A 162 -3.53 13.34 -9.54
C PRO A 162 -3.52 13.53 -11.05
N TYR A 163 -2.51 13.06 -11.75
CA TYR A 163 -2.36 13.23 -13.20
C TYR A 163 -2.00 11.92 -13.87
N MET A 164 -2.89 10.92 -13.76
CA MET A 164 -2.66 9.61 -14.39
C MET A 164 -2.54 9.66 -15.91
N MET A 165 -3.13 10.65 -16.52
CA MET A 165 -3.27 10.80 -17.97
C MET A 165 -2.04 11.47 -18.57
N GLY A 166 -1.04 10.68 -18.91
CA GLY A 166 0.10 11.13 -19.70
C GLY A 166 1.19 10.08 -19.82
N PRO A 167 1.76 9.90 -21.02
CA PRO A 167 2.84 8.93 -21.23
C PRO A 167 4.18 9.39 -20.62
N VAL A 168 4.30 10.68 -20.27
CA VAL A 168 5.52 11.26 -19.75
C VAL A 168 5.57 11.12 -18.23
N PRO A 169 6.63 10.54 -17.65
CA PRO A 169 6.84 10.52 -16.21
C PRO A 169 6.84 11.91 -15.61
N ASN A 170 5.97 12.15 -14.63
CA ASN A 170 5.84 13.43 -13.95
C ASN A 170 5.62 13.23 -12.45
N VAL A 171 6.20 14.11 -11.64
CA VAL A 171 5.98 14.19 -10.19
C VAL A 171 5.55 15.61 -9.85
N ASN A 172 4.32 15.75 -9.35
CA ASN A 172 3.86 17.01 -8.80
C ASN A 172 4.38 17.17 -7.37
N VAL A 173 5.21 18.18 -7.14
CA VAL A 173 5.81 18.48 -5.83
C VAL A 173 4.93 19.46 -5.10
N ILE A 174 4.58 19.14 -3.85
CA ILE A 174 3.83 20.02 -2.96
C ILE A 174 4.46 20.05 -1.56
N THR A 175 4.06 21.01 -0.75
CA THR A 175 4.43 21.09 0.65
C THR A 175 3.26 20.62 1.51
N GLU A 176 3.52 19.72 2.46
CA GLU A 176 2.64 19.37 3.57
C GLU A 176 3.25 19.91 4.87
N TYR A 177 2.43 20.04 5.91
CA TYR A 177 2.88 20.47 7.22
C TYR A 177 2.65 19.35 8.22
N GLY A 178 3.72 18.89 8.87
CA GLY A 178 3.73 17.68 9.69
C GLY A 178 2.87 17.73 10.96
N ASP A 179 2.36 18.90 11.33
CA ASP A 179 1.40 19.14 12.41
C ASP A 179 -0.07 18.98 11.96
N GLN A 180 -0.32 18.86 10.67
CA GLN A 180 -1.66 18.65 10.12
C GLN A 180 -2.05 17.18 10.13
N GLU A 181 -3.32 16.93 10.43
CA GLU A 181 -3.87 15.57 10.40
C GLU A 181 -3.82 15.00 8.98
N GLY A 182 -3.32 13.76 8.86
CA GLY A 182 -3.19 13.08 7.56
C GLY A 182 -2.01 13.51 6.71
N ALA A 183 -1.22 14.50 7.14
CA ALA A 183 0.02 14.89 6.48
C ALA A 183 1.17 13.92 6.79
N ALA A 184 2.25 14.03 6.01
CA ALA A 184 3.51 13.37 6.31
C ALA A 184 4.01 13.79 7.70
N ALA A 185 4.65 12.87 8.42
CA ALA A 185 5.36 13.22 9.64
C ALA A 185 6.51 14.20 9.30
N ALA A 186 6.89 15.06 10.27
CA ALA A 186 7.98 16.02 10.09
C ALA A 186 9.25 15.31 9.59
N ASP A 187 9.89 15.91 8.58
CA ASP A 187 11.14 15.40 8.00
C ASP A 187 12.32 16.16 8.63
N ALA A 188 13.27 15.42 9.20
CA ALA A 188 14.47 16.01 9.81
C ALA A 188 15.37 16.79 8.81
N TYR A 189 15.14 16.61 7.52
CA TYR A 189 15.93 17.29 6.47
C TYR A 189 15.28 18.56 5.93
N THR A 190 14.06 18.90 6.37
CA THR A 190 13.38 20.14 5.98
C THR A 190 13.43 21.17 7.09
N HIS A 191 13.22 22.43 6.74
CA HIS A 191 13.19 23.52 7.72
C HIS A 191 11.82 23.64 8.36
N GLY A 192 11.75 23.49 9.69
CA GLY A 192 10.51 23.62 10.44
C GLY A 192 9.53 22.46 10.17
N PRO A 193 8.22 22.70 10.24
CA PRO A 193 7.19 21.67 10.08
C PRO A 193 6.90 21.31 8.61
N ALA A 194 7.53 22.01 7.64
CA ALA A 194 7.29 21.77 6.22
C ALA A 194 7.93 20.45 5.77
N VAL A 195 7.16 19.66 5.02
CA VAL A 195 7.61 18.41 4.40
C VAL A 195 7.36 18.49 2.91
N LEU A 196 8.40 18.30 2.10
CA LEU A 196 8.23 18.18 0.66
C LEU A 196 7.76 16.78 0.30
N VAL A 197 6.63 16.72 -0.37
CA VAL A 197 6.02 15.46 -0.82
C VAL A 197 5.79 15.48 -2.32
N GLY A 198 5.72 14.32 -2.92
CA GLY A 198 5.56 14.18 -4.36
C GLY A 198 4.39 13.29 -4.74
N ARG A 199 3.64 13.71 -5.73
CA ARG A 199 2.52 12.95 -6.30
C ARG A 199 2.89 12.48 -7.70
N PRO A 200 3.47 11.28 -7.85
CA PRO A 200 3.89 10.76 -9.15
C PRO A 200 2.69 10.29 -9.96
N ASN A 201 2.71 10.54 -11.27
CA ASN A 201 1.77 9.89 -12.17
C ASN A 201 2.13 8.41 -12.40
N LEU A 202 1.23 7.63 -12.99
CA LEU A 202 1.44 6.19 -13.22
C LEU A 202 2.69 5.91 -14.07
N ALA A 203 3.03 6.78 -15.02
CA ALA A 203 4.24 6.65 -15.82
C ALA A 203 5.51 6.80 -14.97
N ALA A 204 5.54 7.78 -14.05
CA ALA A 204 6.63 7.95 -13.10
C ALA A 204 6.74 6.77 -12.13
N ILE A 205 5.60 6.30 -11.59
CA ILE A 205 5.56 5.11 -10.71
C ILE A 205 6.17 3.90 -11.44
N ARG A 206 5.76 3.65 -12.68
CA ARG A 206 6.26 2.53 -13.50
C ARG A 206 7.77 2.65 -13.74
N THR A 207 8.24 3.86 -14.09
CA THR A 207 9.66 4.13 -14.35
C THR A 207 10.50 3.91 -13.09
N MET A 208 10.08 4.48 -11.96
CA MET A 208 10.76 4.32 -10.68
C MET A 208 10.79 2.85 -10.24
N LEU A 209 9.67 2.17 -10.22
CA LEU A 209 9.59 0.76 -9.86
C LEU A 209 10.49 -0.11 -10.75
N GLY A 210 10.48 0.14 -12.07
CA GLY A 210 11.32 -0.56 -13.03
C GLY A 210 12.81 -0.40 -12.76
N ALA A 211 13.26 0.80 -12.42
CA ALA A 211 14.65 1.11 -12.07
C ALA A 211 15.12 0.32 -10.83
N TYR A 212 14.22 0.00 -9.91
CA TYR A 212 14.49 -0.79 -8.71
C TYR A 212 14.16 -2.28 -8.83
N GLY A 213 13.86 -2.74 -10.05
CA GLY A 213 13.68 -4.16 -10.34
C GLY A 213 12.27 -4.69 -10.04
N TYR A 214 11.28 -3.82 -9.90
CA TYR A 214 9.88 -4.20 -9.76
C TYR A 214 9.11 -3.93 -11.06
N ARG A 215 8.26 -4.87 -11.46
CA ARG A 215 7.35 -4.73 -12.59
C ARG A 215 5.91 -4.72 -12.08
N ILE A 216 5.10 -3.78 -12.55
CA ILE A 216 3.65 -3.81 -12.27
C ILE A 216 3.08 -5.05 -12.97
N GLU A 217 2.54 -5.95 -12.17
CA GLU A 217 1.88 -7.18 -12.61
C GLU A 217 0.38 -6.98 -12.80
N ARG A 218 -0.24 -6.25 -11.86
CA ARG A 218 -1.67 -5.96 -11.87
C ARG A 218 -1.94 -4.51 -11.48
N LEU A 219 -2.86 -3.88 -12.17
CA LEU A 219 -3.51 -2.62 -11.79
C LEU A 219 -4.94 -2.98 -11.37
N SER A 220 -5.35 -2.60 -10.17
CA SER A 220 -6.72 -2.86 -9.70
C SER A 220 -7.75 -2.13 -10.56
N ASP A 221 -8.79 -2.85 -10.98
CA ASP A 221 -9.91 -2.28 -11.76
C ASP A 221 -10.90 -1.56 -10.83
N TRP A 222 -10.55 -0.33 -10.47
CA TRP A 222 -11.41 0.50 -9.64
C TRP A 222 -12.73 0.86 -10.30
N ALA A 223 -12.76 1.03 -11.63
CA ALA A 223 -13.99 1.30 -12.36
C ALA A 223 -14.97 0.14 -12.25
N GLY A 224 -14.49 -1.10 -12.36
CA GLY A 224 -15.27 -2.31 -12.13
C GLY A 224 -15.77 -2.41 -10.69
N LEU A 225 -14.87 -2.22 -9.71
CA LEU A 225 -15.24 -2.29 -8.29
C LEU A 225 -16.34 -1.26 -7.94
N LEU A 226 -16.24 -0.04 -8.42
CA LEU A 226 -17.24 1.01 -8.15
C LEU A 226 -18.56 0.75 -8.87
N ARG A 227 -18.53 0.27 -10.10
CA ARG A 227 -19.74 -0.15 -10.83
C ARG A 227 -20.51 -1.25 -10.10
N ASP A 228 -19.79 -2.22 -9.52
CA ASP A 228 -20.38 -3.32 -8.78
C ASP A 228 -20.83 -2.91 -7.36
N ASN A 229 -20.37 -1.76 -6.87
CA ASN A 229 -20.69 -1.20 -5.56
C ASN A 229 -21.15 0.27 -5.65
N PRO A 230 -22.27 0.57 -6.33
CA PRO A 230 -22.68 1.93 -6.71
C PRO A 230 -23.09 2.83 -5.52
N ARG A 231 -23.25 2.25 -4.32
CA ARG A 231 -23.57 3.00 -3.09
C ARG A 231 -22.33 3.40 -2.30
N THR A 232 -21.12 3.14 -2.81
CA THR A 232 -19.90 3.54 -2.13
C THR A 232 -19.63 5.01 -2.37
N GLU A 233 -19.66 5.79 -1.30
CA GLU A 233 -19.38 7.22 -1.29
C GLU A 233 -17.88 7.50 -1.08
N ASN A 234 -17.45 8.75 -1.29
CA ASN A 234 -16.09 9.24 -1.05
C ASN A 234 -14.97 8.44 -1.76
N CYS A 235 -15.26 7.95 -2.96
CA CYS A 235 -14.31 7.26 -3.82
C CYS A 235 -13.94 8.04 -5.09
N ASP A 236 -14.16 9.34 -5.11
CA ASP A 236 -13.90 10.21 -6.28
C ASP A 236 -12.44 10.19 -6.73
N ASP A 237 -11.52 10.00 -5.81
CA ASP A 237 -10.10 9.85 -6.12
C ASP A 237 -9.81 8.59 -6.94
N TYR A 238 -10.50 7.50 -6.67
CA TYR A 238 -10.41 6.27 -7.46
C TYR A 238 -11.26 6.33 -8.73
N ALA A 239 -12.47 6.88 -8.65
CA ALA A 239 -13.37 7.03 -9.79
C ALA A 239 -12.77 7.91 -10.90
N ASN A 240 -12.07 8.97 -10.50
CA ASN A 240 -11.41 9.91 -11.42
C ASN A 240 -9.93 9.55 -11.67
N GLU A 241 -9.54 8.31 -11.38
CA GLU A 241 -8.19 7.80 -11.62
C GLU A 241 -7.07 8.64 -10.98
N ARG A 242 -7.41 9.42 -9.93
CA ARG A 242 -6.44 10.22 -9.16
C ARG A 242 -5.76 9.41 -8.05
N ARG A 243 -6.15 8.16 -7.90
CA ARG A 243 -5.53 7.20 -6.98
C ARG A 243 -5.47 5.84 -7.64
N VAL A 244 -4.36 5.13 -7.44
CA VAL A 244 -4.11 3.82 -8.04
C VAL A 244 -3.69 2.81 -7.00
N THR A 245 -4.09 1.56 -7.23
CA THR A 245 -3.61 0.40 -6.49
C THR A 245 -2.94 -0.54 -7.46
N VAL A 246 -1.66 -0.83 -7.24
CA VAL A 246 -0.86 -1.72 -8.10
C VAL A 246 -0.23 -2.84 -7.29
N ARG A 247 -0.26 -4.06 -7.84
CA ARG A 247 0.56 -5.18 -7.43
C ARG A 247 1.79 -5.24 -8.30
N CYS A 248 2.95 -5.29 -7.68
CA CYS A 248 4.23 -5.39 -8.35
C CYS A 248 4.93 -6.69 -7.99
N VAL A 249 5.68 -7.24 -8.93
CA VAL A 249 6.52 -8.42 -8.72
C VAL A 249 7.98 -8.05 -8.93
N ASN A 250 8.85 -8.57 -8.07
CA ASN A 250 10.29 -8.43 -8.22
C ASN A 250 10.75 -9.23 -9.45
N ALA A 251 11.34 -8.55 -10.42
CA ALA A 251 11.76 -9.16 -11.68
C ALA A 251 12.79 -10.28 -11.51
N LYS A 252 13.57 -10.27 -10.42
CA LYS A 252 14.55 -11.34 -10.12
C LYS A 252 13.90 -12.62 -9.62
N THR A 253 12.71 -12.53 -8.99
CA THR A 253 11.98 -13.66 -8.41
C THR A 253 10.80 -14.11 -9.25
N ALA A 254 10.45 -13.35 -10.30
CA ALA A 254 9.42 -13.74 -11.24
C ALA A 254 9.90 -14.99 -12.03
N PRO A 255 9.06 -16.02 -12.21
CA PRO A 255 9.40 -17.10 -13.12
C PRO A 255 9.64 -16.49 -14.51
N LEU A 256 10.73 -16.91 -15.16
CA LEU A 256 11.01 -16.53 -16.54
C LEU A 256 9.79 -16.91 -17.38
N SER A 257 9.14 -15.93 -17.98
CA SER A 257 8.12 -16.20 -18.99
C SER A 257 8.75 -17.10 -20.04
N PRO A 258 8.10 -18.21 -20.46
CA PRO A 258 8.66 -19.04 -21.53
C PRO A 258 8.96 -18.12 -22.70
N SER A 259 10.22 -18.13 -23.12
CA SER A 259 10.66 -17.42 -24.31
C SER A 259 9.74 -17.84 -25.45
N ARG A 260 8.98 -16.90 -26.01
CA ARG A 260 8.31 -17.17 -27.29
C ARG A 260 9.45 -17.46 -28.27
N SER A 261 9.69 -18.74 -28.52
CA SER A 261 10.41 -19.20 -29.69
C SER A 261 9.55 -18.76 -30.88
N GLY A 262 9.92 -17.63 -31.46
CA GLY A 262 9.37 -17.19 -32.74
C GLY A 262 9.87 -18.11 -33.85
N PRO A 263 9.07 -18.24 -34.91
CA PRO A 263 9.48 -18.96 -36.11
C PRO A 263 10.64 -18.29 -36.85
#